data_c2244ba0852efaed01432765da6cede6
#
_entry.id   c2244ba0852efaed01432765da6cede6
#
_cell.length_a   1.000
_cell.length_b   1.000
_cell.length_c   1.000
_cell.angle_alpha   90.00
_cell.angle_beta   90.00
_cell.angle_gamma   90.00
#
_symmetry.space_group_name_H-M   'P 1'
#
loop_
_entity.id
_entity.type
_entity.pdbx_description
1 polymer ?
#
loop_
_entity_poly.entity_id
_entity_poly.type
_entity_poly.pdbx_seq_one_letter_code
_entity_poly.pdbx_strand_id
1 'polypeptide(L)'
;MGVDIKSLGAAAQAQVKAELERRARLRQTADTVAAARASPLLPGADSKLEQDYYAAYIYPDILAGRVASCELHKRFELFPAADFCGLHLPPAHYTPDFFITYANGAVKVVEVKAAKIRKLQRDYIYRRRLFIELYARPRGWAFAEYIPDTERKCNENFSRNPRNDRGTTESPNP
;
A
#
# COMPACT_ATOMS: atom_id res chain seq x y z
N MET A 1 8.35 36.19 -28.85
CA MET A 1 6.95 36.36 -29.32
C MET A 1 6.12 35.26 -28.71
N GLY A 2 5.15 35.57 -27.84
CA GLY A 2 4.22 34.59 -27.28
C GLY A 2 2.99 34.47 -28.25
N VAL A 3 2.55 33.26 -28.53
CA VAL A 3 1.32 33.01 -29.28
C VAL A 3 0.13 33.23 -28.33
N ASP A 4 -0.78 34.16 -28.72
CA ASP A 4 -2.01 34.37 -27.93
C ASP A 4 -2.97 33.22 -28.20
N ILE A 5 -3.21 32.40 -27.15
CA ILE A 5 -4.09 31.22 -27.21
C ILE A 5 -5.53 31.62 -27.58
N LYS A 6 -5.93 32.84 -27.26
CA LYS A 6 -7.29 33.34 -27.55
C LYS A 6 -7.54 33.55 -29.03
N SER A 7 -6.48 33.69 -29.86
CA SER A 7 -6.59 33.83 -31.32
C SER A 7 -6.77 32.50 -32.07
N LEU A 8 -6.69 31.35 -31.36
CA LEU A 8 -6.85 30.03 -31.97
C LEU A 8 -8.32 29.62 -32.04
N GLY A 9 -8.66 28.80 -33.03
CA GLY A 9 -10.01 28.21 -33.11
C GLY A 9 -10.30 27.25 -31.90
N ALA A 10 -11.58 27.05 -31.59
CA ALA A 10 -12.03 26.31 -30.41
C ALA A 10 -11.39 24.92 -30.26
N ALA A 11 -11.21 24.17 -31.35
CA ALA A 11 -10.57 22.84 -31.31
C ALA A 11 -9.09 22.94 -30.93
N ALA A 12 -8.37 23.95 -31.45
CA ALA A 12 -6.96 24.16 -31.12
C ALA A 12 -6.79 24.65 -29.67
N GLN A 13 -7.69 25.46 -29.14
CA GLN A 13 -7.71 25.87 -27.74
C GLN A 13 -7.91 24.66 -26.82
N ALA A 14 -8.82 23.75 -27.16
CA ALA A 14 -9.06 22.52 -26.38
C ALA A 14 -7.82 21.61 -26.36
N GLN A 15 -7.13 21.45 -27.49
CA GLN A 15 -5.89 20.68 -27.56
C GLN A 15 -4.75 21.29 -26.71
N VAL A 16 -4.58 22.61 -26.81
CA VAL A 16 -3.56 23.32 -26.00
C VAL A 16 -3.88 23.20 -24.51
N LYS A 17 -5.14 23.33 -24.10
CA LYS A 17 -5.57 23.17 -22.71
C LYS A 17 -5.30 21.75 -22.21
N ALA A 18 -5.67 20.72 -22.97
CA ALA A 18 -5.43 19.33 -22.63
C ALA A 18 -3.92 19.02 -22.47
N GLU A 19 -3.10 19.56 -23.36
CA GLU A 19 -1.63 19.38 -23.27
C GLU A 19 -1.03 20.12 -22.07
N LEU A 20 -1.53 21.32 -21.73
CA LEU A 20 -1.11 22.03 -20.53
C LEU A 20 -1.50 21.29 -19.25
N GLU A 21 -2.71 20.74 -19.18
CA GLU A 21 -3.17 19.91 -18.07
C GLU A 21 -2.32 18.62 -17.94
N ARG A 22 -2.00 17.97 -19.06
CA ARG A 22 -1.12 16.80 -19.08
C ARG A 22 0.26 17.14 -18.56
N ARG A 23 0.84 18.25 -19.01
CA ARG A 23 2.16 18.73 -18.53
C ARG A 23 2.13 19.13 -17.06
N ALA A 24 1.06 19.75 -16.58
CA ALA A 24 0.87 20.09 -15.18
C ALA A 24 0.83 18.84 -14.30
N ARG A 25 0.08 17.81 -14.71
CA ARG A 25 0.06 16.50 -14.00
C ARG A 25 1.44 15.84 -13.97
N LEU A 26 2.17 15.84 -15.09
CA LEU A 26 3.53 15.28 -15.15
C LEU A 26 4.51 16.07 -14.27
N ARG A 27 4.41 17.39 -14.18
CA ARG A 27 5.22 18.20 -13.26
C ARG A 27 4.86 17.88 -11.81
N GLN A 28 3.58 17.82 -11.48
CA GLN A 28 3.13 17.51 -10.13
C GLN A 28 3.60 16.12 -9.68
N THR A 29 3.60 15.10 -10.58
CA THR A 29 4.17 13.79 -10.28
C THR A 29 5.69 13.85 -10.13
N ALA A 30 6.40 14.63 -10.95
CA ALA A 30 7.84 14.81 -10.83
C ALA A 30 8.24 15.54 -9.53
N ASP A 31 7.47 16.57 -9.14
CA ASP A 31 7.68 17.32 -7.91
C ASP A 31 7.41 16.48 -6.67
N THR A 32 6.36 15.62 -6.70
CA THR A 32 6.09 14.66 -5.62
C THR A 32 7.18 13.60 -5.51
N VAL A 33 7.71 13.10 -6.62
CA VAL A 33 8.85 12.17 -6.63
C VAL A 33 10.13 12.85 -6.15
N ALA A 34 10.37 14.12 -6.51
CA ALA A 34 11.50 14.88 -6.03
C ALA A 34 11.39 15.19 -4.53
N ALA A 35 10.20 15.56 -4.05
CA ALA A 35 9.92 15.75 -2.63
C ALA A 35 10.07 14.44 -1.83
N ALA A 36 9.61 13.31 -2.39
CA ALA A 36 9.81 12.01 -1.80
C ALA A 36 11.29 11.60 -1.72
N ARG A 37 12.11 11.98 -2.71
CA ARG A 37 13.56 11.77 -2.67
C ARG A 37 14.26 12.66 -1.64
N ALA A 38 13.71 13.83 -1.35
CA ALA A 38 14.18 14.74 -0.31
C ALA A 38 13.57 14.44 1.07
N SER A 39 12.74 13.38 1.19
CA SER A 39 12.12 13.01 2.46
C SER A 39 13.20 12.65 3.48
N PRO A 40 13.05 13.07 4.72
CA PRO A 40 14.00 12.70 5.78
C PRO A 40 14.03 11.18 5.89
N LEU A 41 15.23 10.65 6.19
CA LEU A 41 15.38 9.25 6.51
C LEU A 41 14.34 8.84 7.56
N LEU A 42 13.58 7.80 7.29
CA LEU A 42 12.60 7.27 8.23
C LEU A 42 13.36 6.57 9.37
N PRO A 43 13.39 7.13 10.58
CA PRO A 43 14.05 6.45 11.70
C PRO A 43 13.40 5.11 11.96
N GLY A 44 14.20 4.04 12.07
CA GLY A 44 13.70 2.69 12.35
C GLY A 44 13.37 1.84 11.11
N ALA A 45 13.62 2.32 9.90
CA ALA A 45 13.56 1.45 8.72
C ALA A 45 14.80 0.55 8.68
N ASP A 46 14.59 -0.76 8.58
CA ASP A 46 15.65 -1.76 8.64
C ASP A 46 16.35 -1.96 7.27
N SER A 47 15.74 -1.50 6.19
CA SER A 47 16.25 -1.72 4.85
C SER A 47 16.09 -0.51 3.92
N LYS A 48 16.96 -0.44 2.89
CA LYS A 48 16.82 0.55 1.82
C LYS A 48 15.48 0.40 1.07
N LEU A 49 14.96 -0.81 0.93
CA LEU A 49 13.68 -1.06 0.25
C LEU A 49 12.50 -0.44 1.03
N GLU A 50 12.52 -0.51 2.35
CA GLU A 50 11.52 0.15 3.19
C GLU A 50 11.61 1.68 3.05
N GLN A 51 12.83 2.25 3.06
CA GLN A 51 13.04 3.67 2.82
C GLN A 51 12.49 4.11 1.46
N ASP A 52 12.81 3.37 0.40
CA ASP A 52 12.37 3.66 -0.96
C ASP A 52 10.83 3.54 -1.06
N TYR A 53 10.22 2.54 -0.41
CA TYR A 53 8.77 2.38 -0.35
C TYR A 53 8.10 3.54 0.41
N TYR A 54 8.62 3.89 1.57
CA TYR A 54 8.11 5.01 2.37
C TYR A 54 8.16 6.32 1.58
N ALA A 55 9.32 6.62 0.98
CA ALA A 55 9.51 7.85 0.22
C ALA A 55 8.60 7.93 -1.01
N ALA A 56 8.36 6.80 -1.70
CA ALA A 56 7.58 6.79 -2.92
C ALA A 56 6.06 6.75 -2.68
N TYR A 57 5.59 6.07 -1.62
CA TYR A 57 4.16 5.77 -1.48
C TYR A 57 3.53 6.29 -0.19
N ILE A 58 4.27 6.36 0.92
CA ILE A 58 3.69 6.76 2.21
C ILE A 58 3.87 8.26 2.46
N TYR A 59 5.07 8.77 2.25
CA TYR A 59 5.39 10.17 2.53
C TYR A 59 4.54 11.17 1.72
N PRO A 60 4.28 10.98 0.41
CA PRO A 60 3.36 11.84 -0.33
C PRO A 60 1.93 11.83 0.23
N ASP A 61 1.47 10.69 0.77
CA ASP A 61 0.16 10.56 1.39
C ASP A 61 0.10 11.27 2.75
N ILE A 62 1.21 11.27 3.50
CA ILE A 62 1.34 12.06 4.73
C ILE A 62 1.28 13.56 4.43
N LEU A 63 2.04 14.04 3.44
CA LEU A 63 2.04 15.46 3.03
C LEU A 63 0.66 15.92 2.54
N ALA A 64 -0.09 15.03 1.91
CA ALA A 64 -1.45 15.31 1.44
C ALA A 64 -2.52 15.18 2.55
N GLY A 65 -2.14 14.88 3.79
CA GLY A 65 -3.08 14.69 4.91
C GLY A 65 -3.96 13.44 4.79
N ARG A 66 -3.61 12.50 3.90
CA ARG A 66 -4.36 11.24 3.73
C ARG A 66 -4.03 10.19 4.77
N VAL A 67 -2.81 10.20 5.31
CA VAL A 67 -2.34 9.28 6.35
C VAL A 67 -2.43 9.96 7.70
N ALA A 68 -3.15 9.36 8.64
CA ALA A 68 -3.26 9.81 10.02
C ALA A 68 -2.08 9.31 10.87
N SER A 69 -1.64 8.06 10.67
CA SER A 69 -0.46 7.50 11.34
C SER A 69 0.20 6.41 10.51
N CYS A 70 1.51 6.27 10.68
CA CYS A 70 2.30 5.19 10.11
C CYS A 70 3.22 4.62 11.20
N GLU A 71 3.00 3.38 11.59
CA GLU A 71 3.81 2.66 12.57
C GLU A 71 4.70 1.65 11.83
N LEU A 72 6.01 1.67 12.15
CA LEU A 72 6.95 0.67 11.65
C LEU A 72 7.00 -0.51 12.60
N HIS A 73 7.17 -1.70 12.03
CA HIS A 73 7.47 -2.95 12.75
C HIS A 73 6.51 -3.21 13.92
N LYS A 74 5.23 -2.85 13.74
CA LYS A 74 4.20 -3.11 14.74
C LYS A 74 4.04 -4.61 14.97
N ARG A 75 4.31 -5.06 16.20
CA ARG A 75 4.28 -6.47 16.56
C ARG A 75 2.86 -6.94 16.85
N PHE A 76 2.45 -8.03 16.22
CA PHE A 76 1.17 -8.71 16.44
C PHE A 76 1.43 -10.12 16.97
N GLU A 77 0.84 -10.47 18.09
CA GLU A 77 0.91 -11.81 18.63
C GLU A 77 -0.04 -12.72 17.86
N LEU A 78 0.47 -13.76 17.24
CA LEU A 78 -0.34 -14.76 16.53
C LEU A 78 -0.83 -15.86 17.49
N PHE A 79 0.07 -16.33 18.35
CA PHE A 79 -0.21 -17.29 19.40
C PHE A 79 0.62 -16.95 20.64
N PRO A 80 0.04 -17.00 21.85
CA PRO A 80 0.79 -16.89 23.08
C PRO A 80 1.68 -18.13 23.28
N ALA A 81 2.64 -18.02 24.20
CA ALA A 81 3.37 -19.20 24.66
C ALA A 81 2.41 -20.19 25.33
N ALA A 82 2.62 -21.48 25.11
CA ALA A 82 1.80 -22.55 25.68
C ALA A 82 2.64 -23.81 25.91
N ASP A 83 2.16 -24.68 26.78
CA ASP A 83 2.72 -26.01 26.94
C ASP A 83 1.71 -27.06 26.47
N PHE A 84 2.18 -28.06 25.71
CA PHE A 84 1.33 -29.13 25.19
C PHE A 84 2.10 -30.46 25.17
N CYS A 85 1.57 -31.46 25.83
CA CYS A 85 2.15 -32.80 25.90
C CYS A 85 3.65 -32.81 26.25
N GLY A 86 4.08 -31.98 27.20
CA GLY A 86 5.48 -31.84 27.60
C GLY A 86 6.38 -31.04 26.67
N LEU A 87 5.82 -30.48 25.60
CA LEU A 87 6.52 -29.56 24.69
C LEU A 87 6.23 -28.13 25.07
N HIS A 88 7.28 -27.32 25.18
CA HIS A 88 7.14 -25.87 25.30
C HIS A 88 6.98 -25.24 23.92
N LEU A 89 5.84 -24.60 23.69
CA LEU A 89 5.50 -23.88 22.46
C LEU A 89 5.81 -22.40 22.67
N PRO A 90 6.84 -21.84 22.01
CA PRO A 90 7.15 -20.41 22.15
C PRO A 90 6.06 -19.55 21.49
N PRO A 91 5.92 -18.27 21.91
CA PRO A 91 4.96 -17.37 21.33
C PRO A 91 5.29 -17.10 19.86
N ALA A 92 4.28 -17.07 19.01
CA ALA A 92 4.42 -16.73 17.60
C ALA A 92 3.94 -15.31 17.33
N HIS A 93 4.73 -14.55 16.55
CA HIS A 93 4.45 -13.16 16.24
C HIS A 93 4.56 -12.90 14.72
N TYR A 94 3.85 -11.85 14.29
CA TYR A 94 4.02 -11.25 12.97
C TYR A 94 4.34 -9.76 13.13
N THR A 95 5.32 -9.30 12.40
CA THR A 95 5.78 -7.91 12.44
C THR A 95 5.88 -7.41 11.00
N PRO A 96 4.83 -6.75 10.45
CA PRO A 96 4.89 -6.14 9.13
C PRO A 96 5.78 -4.90 9.14
N ASP A 97 6.32 -4.53 7.99
CA ASP A 97 7.19 -3.37 7.88
C ASP A 97 6.41 -2.07 8.13
N PHE A 98 5.18 -1.95 7.61
CA PHE A 98 4.34 -0.76 7.81
C PHE A 98 2.93 -1.11 8.24
N PHE A 99 2.44 -0.39 9.25
CA PHE A 99 1.04 -0.35 9.65
C PHE A 99 0.53 1.08 9.47
N ILE A 100 -0.32 1.31 8.47
CA ILE A 100 -0.75 2.63 8.01
C ILE A 100 -2.23 2.81 8.34
N THR A 101 -2.54 3.88 9.09
CA THR A 101 -3.92 4.31 9.33
C THR A 101 -4.18 5.56 8.52
N TYR A 102 -5.19 5.53 7.67
CA TYR A 102 -5.61 6.66 6.85
C TYR A 102 -6.56 7.58 7.62
N ALA A 103 -6.67 8.84 7.19
CA ALA A 103 -7.55 9.83 7.80
C ALA A 103 -9.04 9.44 7.76
N ASN A 104 -9.45 8.60 6.83
CA ASN A 104 -10.80 8.04 6.73
C ASN A 104 -11.04 6.80 7.63
N GLY A 105 -10.09 6.44 8.48
CA GLY A 105 -10.14 5.27 9.37
C GLY A 105 -9.79 3.94 8.70
N ALA A 106 -9.52 3.91 7.39
CA ALA A 106 -9.05 2.69 6.73
C ALA A 106 -7.63 2.33 7.20
N VAL A 107 -7.34 1.03 7.28
CA VAL A 107 -6.02 0.52 7.65
C VAL A 107 -5.43 -0.28 6.50
N LYS A 108 -4.16 -0.03 6.21
CA LYS A 108 -3.36 -0.80 5.26
C LYS A 108 -2.10 -1.30 5.94
N VAL A 109 -1.86 -2.59 5.83
CA VAL A 109 -0.65 -3.25 6.32
C VAL A 109 0.22 -3.59 5.12
N VAL A 110 1.50 -3.25 5.19
CA VAL A 110 2.43 -3.48 4.08
C VAL A 110 3.64 -4.24 4.54
N GLU A 111 4.00 -5.23 3.76
CA GLU A 111 5.24 -5.98 3.86
C GLU A 111 6.10 -5.70 2.63
N VAL A 112 7.35 -5.31 2.82
CA VAL A 112 8.30 -5.01 1.76
C VAL A 112 9.30 -6.16 1.66
N LYS A 113 9.35 -6.85 0.52
CA LYS A 113 10.23 -8.03 0.35
C LYS A 113 11.05 -7.94 -0.92
N ALA A 114 12.35 -8.22 -0.81
CA ALA A 114 13.14 -8.55 -1.98
C ALA A 114 12.76 -9.94 -2.50
N ALA A 115 12.61 -10.08 -3.83
CA ALA A 115 12.15 -11.31 -4.47
C ALA A 115 12.96 -12.55 -4.08
N LYS A 116 14.27 -12.40 -3.85
CA LYS A 116 15.17 -13.47 -3.40
C LYS A 116 14.87 -13.92 -1.96
N ILE A 117 14.63 -12.97 -1.05
CA ILE A 117 14.39 -13.25 0.37
C ILE A 117 13.07 -13.96 0.58
N ARG A 118 12.02 -13.57 -0.18
CA ARG A 118 10.71 -14.24 -0.13
C ARG A 118 10.79 -15.74 -0.37
N LYS A 119 11.68 -16.20 -1.27
CA LYS A 119 11.84 -17.63 -1.59
C LYS A 119 12.56 -18.41 -0.49
N LEU A 120 13.36 -17.74 0.33
CA LEU A 120 14.17 -18.37 1.38
C LEU A 120 13.42 -18.49 2.73
N GLN A 121 12.49 -17.58 3.02
CA GLN A 121 11.73 -17.57 4.28
C GLN A 121 10.49 -18.44 4.19
N ARG A 122 10.62 -19.74 4.44
CA ARG A 122 9.52 -20.71 4.37
C ARG A 122 8.43 -20.47 5.40
N ASP A 123 8.78 -20.01 6.59
CA ASP A 123 7.87 -19.72 7.69
C ASP A 123 7.07 -18.42 7.51
N TYR A 124 7.60 -17.48 6.73
CA TYR A 124 6.95 -16.21 6.45
C TYR A 124 5.53 -16.35 5.87
N ILE A 125 5.35 -17.25 4.89
CA ILE A 125 4.03 -17.47 4.26
C ILE A 125 2.97 -17.91 5.27
N TYR A 126 3.34 -18.74 6.24
CA TYR A 126 2.42 -19.22 7.27
C TYR A 126 2.12 -18.13 8.29
N ARG A 127 3.12 -17.40 8.78
CA ARG A 127 2.94 -16.27 9.70
C ARG A 127 2.10 -15.17 9.07
N ARG A 128 2.37 -14.79 7.81
CA ARG A 128 1.56 -13.85 7.04
C ARG A 128 0.11 -14.34 6.92
N ARG A 129 -0.11 -15.62 6.58
CA ARG A 129 -1.44 -16.20 6.49
C ARG A 129 -2.20 -16.10 7.80
N LEU A 130 -1.57 -16.47 8.91
CA LEU A 130 -2.17 -16.37 10.24
C LEU A 130 -2.50 -14.92 10.60
N PHE A 131 -1.61 -13.98 10.33
CA PHE A 131 -1.89 -12.56 10.55
C PHE A 131 -3.12 -12.09 9.76
N ILE A 132 -3.22 -12.46 8.49
CA ILE A 132 -4.37 -12.08 7.65
C ILE A 132 -5.66 -12.64 8.23
N GLU A 133 -5.69 -13.91 8.62
CA GLU A 133 -6.90 -14.56 9.17
C GLU A 133 -7.28 -14.02 10.55
N LEU A 134 -6.31 -13.80 11.43
CA LEU A 134 -6.56 -13.38 12.82
C LEU A 134 -6.80 -11.87 12.98
N TYR A 135 -6.18 -11.06 12.13
CA TYR A 135 -6.20 -9.60 12.30
C TYR A 135 -6.78 -8.84 11.12
N ALA A 136 -6.25 -9.03 9.91
CA ALA A 136 -6.60 -8.19 8.79
C ALA A 136 -8.03 -8.44 8.29
N ARG A 137 -8.39 -9.70 8.04
CA ARG A 137 -9.70 -10.09 7.51
C ARG A 137 -10.87 -9.73 8.44
N PRO A 138 -10.85 -10.04 9.75
CA PRO A 138 -11.97 -9.71 10.64
C PRO A 138 -12.19 -8.20 10.80
N ARG A 139 -11.13 -7.39 10.60
CA ARG A 139 -11.18 -5.94 10.76
C ARG A 139 -11.34 -5.18 9.44
N GLY A 140 -11.38 -5.90 8.31
CA GLY A 140 -11.45 -5.29 6.99
C GLY A 140 -10.20 -4.48 6.61
N TRP A 141 -9.03 -4.82 7.16
CA TRP A 141 -7.78 -4.17 6.82
C TRP A 141 -7.27 -4.62 5.46
N ALA A 142 -6.72 -3.71 4.69
CA ALA A 142 -6.01 -4.06 3.47
C ALA A 142 -4.61 -4.61 3.81
N PHE A 143 -4.18 -5.65 3.10
CA PHE A 143 -2.83 -6.20 3.18
C PHE A 143 -2.16 -6.15 1.82
N ALA A 144 -0.94 -5.64 1.75
CA ALA A 144 -0.15 -5.58 0.53
C ALA A 144 1.26 -6.12 0.76
N GLU A 145 1.76 -6.91 -0.19
CA GLU A 145 3.14 -7.33 -0.26
C GLU A 145 3.81 -6.57 -1.41
N TYR A 146 4.78 -5.72 -1.10
CA TYR A 146 5.53 -4.96 -2.09
C TYR A 146 6.82 -5.69 -2.47
N ILE A 147 6.95 -6.05 -3.74
CA ILE A 147 8.12 -6.69 -4.31
C ILE A 147 8.55 -5.88 -5.53
N PRO A 148 9.70 -5.15 -5.49
CA PRO A 148 10.07 -4.19 -6.54
C PRO A 148 10.09 -4.76 -7.96
N ASP A 149 10.47 -6.02 -8.11
CA ASP A 149 10.60 -6.69 -9.42
C ASP A 149 9.26 -7.16 -10.01
N THR A 150 8.13 -6.99 -9.30
CA THR A 150 6.79 -7.48 -9.69
C THR A 150 5.75 -6.38 -9.83
N GLU A 151 6.13 -5.10 -9.79
CA GLU A 151 5.19 -3.96 -9.85
C GLU A 151 4.21 -3.98 -11.04
N ARG A 152 4.55 -4.65 -12.14
CA ARG A 152 3.67 -4.73 -13.32
C ARG A 152 2.40 -5.56 -13.13
N LYS A 153 2.30 -6.39 -12.08
CA LYS A 153 1.16 -7.30 -11.87
C LYS A 153 0.25 -6.95 -10.69
N CYS A 154 0.66 -6.07 -9.78
CA CYS A 154 -0.11 -5.77 -8.57
C CYS A 154 -1.11 -4.61 -8.70
N ASN A 155 -0.99 -3.74 -9.72
CA ASN A 155 -1.87 -2.58 -9.88
C ASN A 155 -3.29 -2.92 -10.40
N GLU A 156 -3.50 -4.08 -11.01
CA GLU A 156 -4.80 -4.44 -11.58
C GLU A 156 -5.81 -5.00 -10.56
N ASN A 157 -5.33 -5.55 -9.43
CA ASN A 157 -6.20 -6.16 -8.43
C ASN A 157 -6.66 -5.22 -7.29
N PHE A 158 -6.11 -4.01 -7.20
CA PHE A 158 -6.45 -3.08 -6.11
C PHE A 158 -7.70 -2.23 -6.39
N SER A 159 -8.21 -2.22 -7.64
CA SER A 159 -9.41 -1.45 -8.04
C SER A 159 -10.73 -2.18 -7.77
N ARG A 160 -10.72 -3.43 -7.34
CA ARG A 160 -11.95 -4.15 -6.98
C ARG A 160 -12.24 -3.98 -5.49
N ASN A 161 -13.05 -2.98 -5.18
CA ASN A 161 -13.66 -2.78 -3.87
C ASN A 161 -14.55 -4.00 -3.52
N PRO A 162 -14.27 -4.79 -2.45
CA PRO A 162 -15.06 -5.99 -2.14
C PRO A 162 -16.44 -5.70 -1.53
N ARG A 163 -16.94 -4.46 -1.54
CA ARG A 163 -18.21 -4.11 -0.87
C ARG A 163 -19.45 -4.12 -1.76
N ASN A 164 -19.37 -4.54 -3.02
CA ASN A 164 -20.53 -4.41 -3.92
C ASN A 164 -20.99 -5.72 -4.56
N ASP A 165 -20.72 -6.87 -3.95
CA ASP A 165 -21.27 -8.15 -4.45
C ASP A 165 -22.20 -8.78 -3.40
N ARG A 166 -23.27 -8.05 -3.04
CA ARG A 166 -24.50 -8.68 -2.53
C ARG A 166 -25.49 -8.79 -3.67
N GLY A 167 -25.19 -9.65 -4.60
CA GLY A 167 -26.16 -10.16 -5.56
C GLY A 167 -27.12 -11.08 -4.84
N THR A 168 -28.34 -10.63 -4.70
CA THR A 168 -29.53 -11.40 -4.40
C THR A 168 -29.62 -12.61 -5.33
N THR A 169 -29.48 -13.82 -4.80
CA THR A 169 -30.01 -15.02 -5.44
C THR A 169 -31.19 -15.49 -4.63
N GLU A 170 -32.39 -15.11 -5.09
CA GLU A 170 -33.62 -15.81 -4.78
C GLU A 170 -33.50 -17.28 -5.23
N SER A 171 -33.77 -18.18 -4.31
CA SER A 171 -33.99 -19.57 -4.60
C SER A 171 -35.47 -19.76 -4.99
N PRO A 172 -35.79 -20.48 -6.06
CA PRO A 172 -37.15 -21.02 -6.19
C PRO A 172 -37.22 -22.37 -5.46
N ASN A 173 -38.17 -22.44 -4.55
CA ASN A 173 -38.67 -23.65 -3.97
C ASN A 173 -39.54 -24.43 -5.02
N PRO A 174 -39.66 -25.75 -4.99
CA PRO A 174 -40.84 -26.40 -4.44
C PRO A 174 -40.55 -27.36 -3.28
#